data_9f328449553e205ddd0610f935388e7b
#
_entry.id   9f328449553e205ddd0610f935388e7b
#
_cell.length_a   1.000
_cell.length_b   1.000
_cell.length_c   1.000
_cell.angle_alpha   90.00
_cell.angle_beta   90.00
_cell.angle_gamma   90.00
#
_symmetry.space_group_name_H-M   'P 1'
#
loop_
_entity.id
_entity.type
_entity.pdbx_description
1 polymer ?
#
loop_
_entity_poly.entity_id
_entity_poly.type
_entity_poly.pdbx_seq_one_letter_code
_entity_poly.pdbx_strand_id
1 'polypeptide(L)'
;MTINKNIMKIAAIGFVGILGLSGCNDSFMDKYSETSITEEGFFKSAGDLEIYTNNMYGYVTSDYWDVASDNVIYVEEASIYSKMRGELNPDNASVWGWGSIRNVNFMLARADKAEGDMAEINHYIGLARMFRAKLYYDKVLSYSDVPWYSRDLQTTDTEELFKPQDPRALVVDSIMADLDFAVTHMKDESGARTRWYRSGALAMQARIALSEGCWRKYHSELGLNDADRFFKVAADACKAIMNTGNYELSTGEGAYEALFNSQDLSSNKEMIIFEDYSNELGRKH
;
A
#
# COMPACT_ATOMS: atom_id res chain seq x y z
N MET A 1 35.36 43.48 -62.75
CA MET A 1 35.21 42.08 -62.35
C MET A 1 33.72 41.82 -62.04
N THR A 2 33.00 41.30 -63.02
CA THR A 2 31.53 41.21 -63.01
C THR A 2 31.19 39.84 -62.42
N ILE A 3 30.71 39.83 -61.19
CA ILE A 3 30.28 38.58 -60.51
C ILE A 3 29.02 38.08 -61.22
N ASN A 4 29.06 36.86 -61.69
CA ASN A 4 27.98 36.22 -62.46
C ASN A 4 26.72 36.10 -61.60
N LYS A 5 25.61 36.74 -61.97
CA LYS A 5 24.33 36.77 -61.27
C LYS A 5 23.74 35.37 -60.96
N ASN A 6 24.18 34.35 -61.72
CA ASN A 6 23.73 32.97 -61.47
C ASN A 6 24.45 32.31 -60.29
N ILE A 7 25.72 32.68 -59.99
CA ILE A 7 26.43 32.17 -58.81
C ILE A 7 25.85 32.75 -57.52
N MET A 8 25.39 34.02 -57.56
CA MET A 8 24.76 34.65 -56.43
C MET A 8 23.37 34.06 -56.10
N LYS A 9 22.61 33.63 -57.13
CA LYS A 9 21.35 32.92 -56.92
C LYS A 9 21.51 31.50 -56.32
N ILE A 10 22.54 30.78 -56.72
CA ILE A 10 22.85 29.44 -56.18
C ILE A 10 23.36 29.55 -54.75
N ALA A 11 24.18 30.56 -54.43
CA ALA A 11 24.63 30.81 -53.04
C ALA A 11 23.45 31.23 -52.10
N ALA A 12 22.50 32.01 -52.61
CA ALA A 12 21.29 32.40 -51.84
C ALA A 12 20.35 31.23 -51.57
N ILE A 13 20.17 30.30 -52.51
CA ILE A 13 19.35 29.10 -52.34
C ILE A 13 20.04 28.10 -51.39
N GLY A 14 21.37 27.94 -51.44
CA GLY A 14 22.13 27.13 -50.51
C GLY A 14 22.09 27.63 -49.07
N PHE A 15 22.06 28.95 -48.84
CA PHE A 15 22.02 29.55 -47.51
C PHE A 15 20.64 29.46 -46.87
N VAL A 16 19.54 29.50 -47.63
CA VAL A 16 18.16 29.28 -47.15
C VAL A 16 17.91 27.82 -46.81
N GLY A 17 18.54 26.89 -47.52
CA GLY A 17 18.45 25.45 -47.22
C GLY A 17 19.12 25.03 -45.93
N ILE A 18 20.18 25.71 -45.48
CA ILE A 18 20.91 25.40 -44.24
C ILE A 18 20.21 25.95 -43.01
N LEU A 19 19.44 27.01 -43.11
CA LEU A 19 18.65 27.59 -42.01
C LEU A 19 17.36 26.80 -41.69
N GLY A 20 16.91 25.91 -42.56
CA GLY A 20 15.74 25.06 -42.35
C GLY A 20 15.96 23.77 -41.58
N LEU A 21 17.25 23.39 -41.30
CA LEU A 21 17.59 22.12 -40.64
C LEU A 21 17.90 22.23 -39.15
N SER A 22 17.85 23.43 -38.57
CA SER A 22 18.12 23.64 -37.13
C SER A 22 16.84 23.65 -36.26
N GLY A 23 15.73 23.07 -36.71
CA GLY A 23 14.43 23.10 -36.05
C GLY A 23 14.02 21.84 -35.29
N CYS A 24 14.89 20.86 -35.14
CA CYS A 24 14.62 19.77 -34.20
C CYS A 24 15.09 20.20 -32.81
N ASN A 25 14.21 20.84 -32.07
CA ASN A 25 14.35 20.97 -30.64
C ASN A 25 13.90 19.64 -30.04
N ASP A 26 14.86 18.77 -29.65
CA ASP A 26 14.59 17.45 -29.04
C ASP A 26 13.63 17.59 -27.84
N SER A 27 13.66 18.73 -27.15
CA SER A 27 12.75 19.00 -26.02
C SER A 27 11.27 19.14 -26.40
N PHE A 28 10.91 19.24 -27.70
CA PHE A 28 9.51 19.26 -28.14
C PHE A 28 8.89 17.86 -28.15
N MET A 29 9.70 16.81 -28.33
CA MET A 29 9.26 15.42 -28.31
C MET A 29 9.21 14.86 -26.89
N ASP A 30 9.88 15.52 -25.93
CA ASP A 30 9.93 15.13 -24.51
C ASP A 30 8.78 15.72 -23.68
N LYS A 31 7.67 16.12 -24.31
CA LYS A 31 6.45 16.49 -23.57
C LYS A 31 5.81 15.25 -22.98
N TYR A 32 6.02 15.10 -21.68
CA TYR A 32 5.27 14.13 -20.89
C TYR A 32 3.77 14.45 -20.96
N SER A 33 2.96 13.39 -21.01
CA SER A 33 1.51 13.55 -20.94
C SER A 33 1.13 14.18 -19.60
N GLU A 34 0.54 15.37 -19.60
CA GLU A 34 0.04 16.04 -18.39
C GLU A 34 -1.12 15.26 -17.71
N THR A 35 -1.68 14.27 -18.40
CA THR A 35 -2.84 13.48 -17.95
C THR A 35 -2.49 12.06 -17.50
N SER A 36 -1.24 11.61 -17.68
CA SER A 36 -0.76 10.32 -17.20
C SER A 36 0.44 10.49 -16.29
N ILE A 37 0.47 9.73 -15.19
CA ILE A 37 1.65 9.62 -14.33
C ILE A 37 2.74 8.95 -15.15
N THR A 38 3.67 9.76 -15.70
CA THR A 38 4.85 9.24 -16.37
C THR A 38 5.94 8.99 -15.34
N GLU A 39 6.71 7.94 -15.53
CA GLU A 39 7.78 7.53 -14.62
C GLU A 39 8.83 8.63 -14.38
N GLU A 40 9.07 9.48 -15.37
CA GLU A 40 10.09 10.53 -15.34
C GLU A 40 9.56 11.86 -14.77
N GLY A 41 8.24 12.07 -14.80
CA GLY A 41 7.59 13.30 -14.34
C GLY A 41 7.08 13.26 -12.91
N PHE A 42 6.94 12.08 -12.32
CA PHE A 42 6.35 11.84 -11.00
C PHE A 42 7.38 11.27 -10.01
N PHE A 43 7.06 11.20 -8.74
CA PHE A 43 7.93 10.76 -7.64
C PHE A 43 9.13 11.66 -7.35
N LYS A 44 9.01 12.98 -7.57
CA LYS A 44 10.08 13.95 -7.34
C LYS A 44 10.11 14.53 -5.93
N SER A 45 9.04 14.40 -5.19
CA SER A 45 8.87 15.00 -3.87
C SER A 45 8.08 14.09 -2.91
N ALA A 46 8.14 14.38 -1.61
CA ALA A 46 7.29 13.74 -0.61
C ALA A 46 5.78 13.94 -0.93
N GLY A 47 5.39 15.09 -1.50
CA GLY A 47 4.01 15.34 -1.93
C GLY A 47 3.54 14.39 -3.03
N ASP A 48 4.41 14.02 -3.98
CA ASP A 48 4.07 13.03 -5.00
C ASP A 48 3.85 11.65 -4.38
N LEU A 49 4.70 11.28 -3.40
CA LEU A 49 4.54 10.04 -2.65
C LEU A 49 3.23 10.04 -1.85
N GLU A 50 2.86 11.19 -1.24
CA GLU A 50 1.57 11.35 -0.57
C GLU A 50 0.40 11.11 -1.52
N ILE A 51 0.38 11.80 -2.65
CA ILE A 51 -0.68 11.68 -3.66
C ILE A 51 -0.82 10.21 -4.11
N TYR A 52 0.30 9.54 -4.34
CA TYR A 52 0.28 8.16 -4.78
C TYR A 52 -0.22 7.20 -3.68
N THR A 53 0.23 7.39 -2.43
CA THR A 53 -0.21 6.55 -1.29
C THR A 53 -1.68 6.77 -0.94
N ASN A 54 -2.27 7.94 -1.21
CA ASN A 54 -3.69 8.18 -1.01
C ASN A 54 -4.58 7.18 -1.79
N ASN A 55 -4.14 6.73 -2.97
CA ASN A 55 -4.85 5.70 -3.73
C ASN A 55 -4.77 4.30 -3.10
N MET A 56 -3.84 4.08 -2.18
CA MET A 56 -3.64 2.79 -1.52
C MET A 56 -4.53 2.61 -0.28
N TYR A 57 -5.18 3.65 0.20
CA TYR A 57 -6.09 3.54 1.35
C TYR A 57 -7.23 2.54 1.11
N GLY A 58 -7.69 2.41 -0.13
CA GLY A 58 -8.66 1.40 -0.51
C GLY A 58 -8.20 -0.06 -0.37
N TYR A 59 -6.90 -0.31 -0.14
CA TYR A 59 -6.37 -1.66 0.09
C TYR A 59 -6.55 -2.16 1.53
N VAL A 60 -6.90 -1.28 2.45
CA VAL A 60 -7.04 -1.54 3.89
C VAL A 60 -8.42 -1.11 4.41
N THR A 61 -9.44 -1.18 3.54
CA THR A 61 -10.83 -0.96 3.95
C THR A 61 -11.25 -2.00 4.97
N SER A 62 -12.17 -1.62 5.87
CA SER A 62 -12.75 -2.56 6.80
C SER A 62 -13.63 -3.56 6.05
N ASP A 63 -13.28 -4.83 6.12
CA ASP A 63 -14.18 -5.89 5.68
C ASP A 63 -15.30 -6.05 6.70
N TYR A 64 -16.54 -6.08 6.22
CA TYR A 64 -17.69 -6.35 7.04
C TYR A 64 -17.81 -7.86 7.29
N TRP A 65 -17.07 -8.34 8.31
CA TRP A 65 -16.97 -9.76 8.62
C TRP A 65 -18.23 -10.38 9.24
N ASP A 66 -19.19 -9.58 9.68
CA ASP A 66 -20.46 -10.08 10.22
C ASP A 66 -21.23 -10.94 9.23
N VAL A 67 -21.02 -10.73 7.94
CA VAL A 67 -21.56 -11.56 6.85
C VAL A 67 -21.00 -12.99 6.82
N ALA A 68 -19.90 -13.22 7.51
CA ALA A 68 -19.27 -14.53 7.66
C ALA A 68 -19.58 -15.15 9.04
N SER A 69 -20.49 -14.55 9.80
CA SER A 69 -20.94 -14.99 11.12
C SER A 69 -22.45 -15.33 11.10
N ASP A 70 -22.98 -15.74 12.24
CA ASP A 70 -24.41 -15.96 12.45
C ASP A 70 -25.18 -14.70 12.82
N ASN A 71 -24.51 -13.54 12.92
CA ASN A 71 -25.12 -12.26 13.25
C ASN A 71 -25.91 -11.66 12.07
N VAL A 72 -25.48 -11.94 10.83
CA VAL A 72 -26.10 -11.37 9.63
C VAL A 72 -26.32 -12.46 8.58
N ILE A 73 -27.52 -12.50 8.02
CA ILE A 73 -27.88 -13.37 6.89
C ILE A 73 -28.18 -12.51 5.68
N TYR A 74 -27.51 -12.81 4.55
CA TYR A 74 -27.90 -12.22 3.28
C TYR A 74 -29.10 -12.91 2.67
N VAL A 75 -29.95 -12.13 2.01
CA VAL A 75 -31.07 -12.67 1.20
C VAL A 75 -30.57 -13.39 -0.04
N GLU A 76 -29.40 -12.96 -0.56
CA GLU A 76 -28.75 -13.60 -1.70
C GLU A 76 -27.58 -14.47 -1.24
N GLU A 77 -27.16 -15.39 -2.10
CA GLU A 77 -26.10 -16.34 -1.80
C GLU A 77 -24.76 -15.63 -1.52
N ALA A 78 -24.29 -15.68 -0.26
CA ALA A 78 -23.02 -15.10 0.14
C ALA A 78 -21.86 -16.09 -0.13
N SER A 79 -20.67 -15.55 -0.41
CA SER A 79 -19.45 -16.33 -0.67
C SER A 79 -19.10 -17.31 0.47
N ILE A 80 -19.55 -17.04 1.70
CA ILE A 80 -19.35 -17.94 2.84
C ILE A 80 -20.04 -19.30 2.62
N TYR A 81 -21.19 -19.33 1.94
CA TYR A 81 -21.91 -20.58 1.69
C TYR A 81 -21.11 -21.53 0.78
N SER A 82 -20.40 -21.01 -0.21
CA SER A 82 -19.50 -21.83 -1.03
C SER A 82 -18.37 -22.43 -0.20
N LYS A 83 -17.83 -21.69 0.76
CA LYS A 83 -16.82 -22.21 1.69
C LYS A 83 -17.41 -23.30 2.59
N MET A 84 -18.61 -23.07 3.17
CA MET A 84 -19.29 -24.05 4.02
C MET A 84 -19.65 -25.35 3.28
N ARG A 85 -19.96 -25.25 1.98
CA ARG A 85 -20.24 -26.41 1.13
C ARG A 85 -18.99 -27.10 0.57
N GLY A 86 -17.78 -26.56 0.84
CA GLY A 86 -16.54 -27.10 0.31
C GLY A 86 -16.37 -26.88 -1.21
N GLU A 87 -17.03 -25.89 -1.79
CA GLU A 87 -16.98 -25.56 -3.22
C GLU A 87 -15.84 -24.63 -3.58
N LEU A 88 -15.10 -24.11 -2.59
CA LEU A 88 -13.95 -23.25 -2.84
C LEU A 88 -12.82 -24.05 -3.49
N ASN A 89 -12.34 -23.57 -4.63
CA ASN A 89 -11.23 -24.13 -5.38
C ASN A 89 -10.35 -23.01 -5.96
N PRO A 90 -9.16 -23.32 -6.50
CA PRO A 90 -8.25 -22.30 -7.03
C PRO A 90 -8.85 -21.41 -8.12
N ASP A 91 -9.79 -21.91 -8.91
CA ASP A 91 -10.38 -21.17 -10.03
C ASP A 91 -11.39 -20.11 -9.57
N ASN A 92 -12.02 -20.32 -8.40
CA ASN A 92 -12.99 -19.39 -7.82
C ASN A 92 -12.47 -18.63 -6.59
N ALA A 93 -11.20 -18.81 -6.23
CA ALA A 93 -10.56 -18.07 -5.15
C ALA A 93 -10.24 -16.63 -5.58
N SER A 94 -10.94 -15.65 -4.99
CA SER A 94 -10.91 -14.24 -5.42
C SER A 94 -9.66 -13.44 -4.97
N VAL A 95 -8.87 -13.96 -4.03
CA VAL A 95 -7.77 -13.20 -3.39
C VAL A 95 -6.39 -13.38 -4.05
N TRP A 96 -6.28 -14.07 -5.20
CA TRP A 96 -4.99 -14.26 -5.90
C TRP A 96 -4.54 -13.06 -6.74
N GLY A 97 -5.30 -11.97 -6.80
CA GLY A 97 -4.93 -10.77 -7.53
C GLY A 97 -3.62 -10.12 -7.01
N TRP A 98 -2.74 -9.67 -7.91
CA TRP A 98 -1.42 -9.11 -7.60
C TRP A 98 -1.30 -7.62 -7.92
N GLY A 99 -2.35 -7.01 -8.52
CA GLY A 99 -2.34 -5.63 -8.99
C GLY A 99 -2.00 -4.62 -7.90
N SER A 100 -2.60 -4.75 -6.71
CA SER A 100 -2.34 -3.84 -5.59
C SER A 100 -0.89 -3.93 -5.08
N ILE A 101 -0.34 -5.14 -4.96
CA ILE A 101 1.06 -5.35 -4.57
C ILE A 101 2.00 -4.75 -5.63
N ARG A 102 1.69 -4.94 -6.91
CA ARG A 102 2.46 -4.33 -8.00
C ARG A 102 2.45 -2.82 -7.91
N ASN A 103 1.30 -2.19 -7.64
CA ASN A 103 1.20 -0.74 -7.48
C ASN A 103 2.04 -0.22 -6.31
N VAL A 104 2.07 -0.95 -5.18
CA VAL A 104 2.94 -0.60 -4.06
C VAL A 104 4.41 -0.72 -4.45
N ASN A 105 4.80 -1.84 -5.06
CA ASN A 105 6.19 -2.06 -5.51
C ASN A 105 6.62 -1.05 -6.57
N PHE A 106 5.71 -0.62 -7.46
CA PHE A 106 5.96 0.43 -8.45
C PHE A 106 6.39 1.74 -7.78
N MET A 107 5.67 2.17 -6.74
CA MET A 107 6.05 3.35 -5.95
C MET A 107 7.37 3.14 -5.22
N LEU A 108 7.53 2.02 -4.50
CA LEU A 108 8.73 1.75 -3.70
C LEU A 108 10.00 1.70 -4.54
N ALA A 109 9.92 1.21 -5.78
CA ALA A 109 11.05 1.17 -6.72
C ALA A 109 11.47 2.56 -7.24
N ARG A 110 10.67 3.59 -7.00
CA ARG A 110 10.88 4.97 -7.48
C ARG A 110 10.97 6.02 -6.39
N ALA A 111 10.75 5.61 -5.15
CA ALA A 111 10.73 6.51 -4.01
C ALA A 111 12.10 7.16 -3.70
N ASP A 112 13.19 6.55 -4.18
CA ASP A 112 14.55 7.08 -4.10
C ASP A 112 14.79 8.33 -4.99
N LYS A 113 13.90 8.59 -5.96
CA LYS A 113 13.93 9.80 -6.79
C LYS A 113 13.38 11.04 -6.08
N ALA A 114 12.67 10.84 -4.97
CA ALA A 114 12.05 11.95 -4.24
C ALA A 114 13.13 12.76 -3.49
N GLU A 115 13.09 14.07 -3.70
CA GLU A 115 13.95 15.03 -3.02
C GLU A 115 13.19 15.79 -1.94
N GLY A 116 13.89 16.23 -0.90
CA GLY A 116 13.33 17.02 0.18
C GLY A 116 13.57 16.44 1.57
N ASP A 117 12.64 16.66 2.48
CA ASP A 117 12.74 16.17 3.85
C ASP A 117 12.65 14.64 3.90
N MET A 118 13.72 13.99 4.33
CA MET A 118 13.80 12.55 4.43
C MET A 118 12.81 11.97 5.46
N ALA A 119 12.40 12.72 6.47
CA ALA A 119 11.39 12.25 7.42
C ALA A 119 10.01 12.16 6.76
N GLU A 120 9.68 13.13 5.89
CA GLU A 120 8.46 13.11 5.06
C GLU A 120 8.49 11.96 4.05
N ILE A 121 9.58 11.83 3.31
CA ILE A 121 9.77 10.77 2.31
C ILE A 121 9.65 9.39 2.98
N ASN A 122 10.35 9.18 4.09
CA ASN A 122 10.34 7.91 4.82
C ASN A 122 8.98 7.59 5.44
N HIS A 123 8.19 8.61 5.81
CA HIS A 123 6.80 8.42 6.24
C HIS A 123 5.97 7.73 5.15
N TYR A 124 6.02 8.23 3.92
CA TYR A 124 5.23 7.67 2.82
C TYR A 124 5.79 6.33 2.31
N ILE A 125 7.11 6.13 2.37
CA ILE A 125 7.71 4.81 2.13
C ILE A 125 7.22 3.81 3.19
N GLY A 126 7.20 4.20 4.47
CA GLY A 126 6.69 3.39 5.57
C GLY A 126 5.22 3.03 5.39
N LEU A 127 4.40 4.01 4.98
CA LEU A 127 2.99 3.82 4.69
C LEU A 127 2.78 2.80 3.54
N ALA A 128 3.53 2.93 2.45
CA ALA A 128 3.47 2.00 1.32
C ALA A 128 3.90 0.57 1.73
N ARG A 129 4.97 0.44 2.54
CA ARG A 129 5.41 -0.84 3.09
C ARG A 129 4.36 -1.47 4.00
N MET A 130 3.71 -0.68 4.86
CA MET A 130 2.61 -1.15 5.70
C MET A 130 1.45 -1.70 4.86
N PHE A 131 1.07 -1.01 3.77
CA PHE A 131 0.05 -1.51 2.85
C PHE A 131 0.48 -2.81 2.15
N ARG A 132 1.75 -2.92 1.75
CA ARG A 132 2.29 -4.16 1.19
C ARG A 132 2.22 -5.30 2.20
N ALA A 133 2.61 -5.04 3.43
CA ALA A 133 2.54 -6.01 4.54
C ALA A 133 1.11 -6.55 4.72
N LYS A 134 0.10 -5.67 4.75
CA LYS A 134 -1.32 -6.06 4.85
C LYS A 134 -1.77 -6.91 3.66
N LEU A 135 -1.47 -6.47 2.44
CA LEU A 135 -1.83 -7.19 1.22
C LEU A 135 -1.22 -8.59 1.16
N TYR A 136 0.04 -8.74 1.58
CA TYR A 136 0.68 -10.03 1.66
C TYR A 136 0.12 -10.88 2.79
N TYR A 137 -0.20 -10.28 3.92
CA TYR A 137 -0.79 -11.02 5.02
C TYR A 137 -2.14 -11.63 4.65
N ASP A 138 -2.98 -10.93 3.91
CA ASP A 138 -4.25 -11.46 3.39
C ASP A 138 -4.02 -12.69 2.49
N LYS A 139 -2.97 -12.66 1.67
CA LYS A 139 -2.59 -13.82 0.86
C LYS A 139 -2.09 -14.97 1.71
N VAL A 140 -1.27 -14.70 2.73
CA VAL A 140 -0.77 -15.72 3.67
C VAL A 140 -1.91 -16.37 4.44
N LEU A 141 -2.93 -15.59 4.87
CA LEU A 141 -4.13 -16.14 5.51
C LEU A 141 -4.92 -17.07 4.59
N SER A 142 -4.92 -16.79 3.30
CA SER A 142 -5.70 -17.55 2.31
C SER A 142 -4.97 -18.75 1.72
N TYR A 143 -3.64 -18.67 1.57
CA TYR A 143 -2.85 -19.64 0.78
C TYR A 143 -1.64 -20.20 1.53
N SER A 144 -1.28 -19.68 2.70
CA SER A 144 -0.08 -19.97 3.48
C SER A 144 1.21 -19.57 2.74
N ASP A 145 1.62 -20.35 1.77
CA ASP A 145 2.80 -20.09 0.94
C ASP A 145 2.42 -19.27 -0.30
N VAL A 146 3.14 -18.18 -0.58
CA VAL A 146 2.90 -17.33 -1.74
C VAL A 146 4.22 -16.75 -2.24
N PRO A 147 4.37 -16.45 -3.53
CA PRO A 147 5.61 -15.83 -4.02
C PRO A 147 5.76 -14.40 -3.46
N TRP A 148 6.90 -14.10 -2.85
CA TRP A 148 7.25 -12.77 -2.36
C TRP A 148 7.91 -11.94 -3.46
N TYR A 149 7.34 -10.79 -3.77
CA TYR A 149 7.88 -9.83 -4.74
C TYR A 149 8.17 -8.50 -4.03
N SER A 150 9.45 -8.15 -3.92
CA SER A 150 9.91 -6.91 -3.28
C SER A 150 10.13 -5.76 -4.26
N ARG A 151 10.04 -6.01 -5.56
CA ARG A 151 10.32 -5.05 -6.63
C ARG A 151 9.18 -4.97 -7.66
N ASP A 152 9.19 -3.92 -8.46
CA ASP A 152 8.33 -3.78 -9.62
C ASP A 152 8.78 -4.74 -10.73
N LEU A 153 7.96 -5.76 -11.00
CA LEU A 153 8.24 -6.76 -12.04
C LEU A 153 7.75 -6.30 -13.40
N GLN A 154 8.60 -6.49 -14.41
CA GLN A 154 8.26 -6.26 -15.80
C GLN A 154 7.77 -7.56 -16.45
N THR A 155 7.08 -7.46 -17.59
CA THR A 155 6.59 -8.63 -18.34
C THR A 155 7.72 -9.51 -18.85
N THR A 156 8.94 -9.00 -18.91
CA THR A 156 10.17 -9.72 -19.29
C THR A 156 10.82 -10.50 -18.16
N ASP A 157 10.41 -10.26 -16.90
CA ASP A 157 10.95 -10.94 -15.71
C ASP A 157 10.34 -12.35 -15.54
N THR A 158 10.43 -13.17 -16.57
CA THR A 158 9.72 -14.46 -16.66
C THR A 158 10.11 -15.44 -15.56
N GLU A 159 11.38 -15.48 -15.15
CA GLU A 159 11.84 -16.34 -14.06
C GLU A 159 11.17 -15.99 -12.74
N GLU A 160 11.08 -14.70 -12.39
CA GLU A 160 10.41 -14.23 -11.18
C GLU A 160 8.90 -14.36 -11.25
N LEU A 161 8.29 -14.10 -12.42
CA LEU A 161 6.84 -14.17 -12.61
C LEU A 161 6.31 -15.60 -12.46
N PHE A 162 7.12 -16.60 -12.82
CA PHE A 162 6.75 -18.02 -12.80
C PHE A 162 7.50 -18.82 -11.71
N LYS A 163 8.14 -18.13 -10.75
CA LYS A 163 8.78 -18.82 -9.65
C LYS A 163 7.76 -19.57 -8.78
N PRO A 164 8.18 -20.67 -8.09
CA PRO A 164 7.33 -21.32 -7.12
C PRO A 164 6.98 -20.40 -5.95
N GLN A 165 5.98 -20.80 -5.16
CA GLN A 165 5.64 -20.13 -3.91
C GLN A 165 6.81 -20.14 -2.96
N ASP A 166 7.03 -19.00 -2.30
CA ASP A 166 7.98 -18.91 -1.19
C ASP A 166 7.33 -19.46 0.10
N PRO A 167 8.08 -20.09 0.98
CA PRO A 167 7.56 -20.61 2.24
C PRO A 167 6.94 -19.50 3.10
N ARG A 168 5.84 -19.80 3.80
CA ARG A 168 5.17 -18.89 4.73
C ARG A 168 6.13 -18.17 5.67
N ALA A 169 7.13 -18.89 6.22
CA ALA A 169 8.10 -18.31 7.13
C ALA A 169 8.86 -17.13 6.51
N LEU A 170 9.34 -17.26 5.27
CA LEU A 170 10.02 -16.21 4.54
C LEU A 170 9.08 -15.02 4.25
N VAL A 171 7.87 -15.32 3.81
CA VAL A 171 6.89 -14.28 3.48
C VAL A 171 6.51 -13.48 4.73
N VAL A 172 6.25 -14.15 5.85
CA VAL A 172 5.91 -13.48 7.10
C VAL A 172 7.09 -12.68 7.66
N ASP A 173 8.32 -13.19 7.56
CA ASP A 173 9.50 -12.42 7.96
C ASP A 173 9.67 -11.16 7.11
N SER A 174 9.35 -11.23 5.82
CA SER A 174 9.34 -10.07 4.93
C SER A 174 8.22 -9.07 5.28
N ILE A 175 7.03 -9.57 5.65
CA ILE A 175 5.92 -8.75 6.17
C ILE A 175 6.35 -8.01 7.43
N MET A 176 6.99 -8.72 8.37
CA MET A 176 7.47 -8.11 9.62
C MET A 176 8.54 -7.05 9.36
N ALA A 177 9.46 -7.28 8.42
CA ALA A 177 10.47 -6.30 8.03
C ALA A 177 9.85 -5.02 7.40
N ASP A 178 8.76 -5.16 6.64
CA ASP A 178 8.02 -4.00 6.14
C ASP A 178 7.34 -3.23 7.27
N LEU A 179 6.77 -3.91 8.25
CA LEU A 179 6.14 -3.29 9.40
C LEU A 179 7.17 -2.65 10.34
N ASP A 180 8.33 -3.28 10.55
CA ASP A 180 9.43 -2.72 11.34
C ASP A 180 9.92 -1.40 10.73
N PHE A 181 10.04 -1.33 9.41
CA PHE A 181 10.34 -0.08 8.74
C PHE A 181 9.24 0.97 8.98
N ALA A 182 7.97 0.58 8.83
CA ALA A 182 6.84 1.48 9.01
C ALA A 182 6.79 2.05 10.42
N VAL A 183 6.89 1.23 11.47
CA VAL A 183 6.84 1.70 12.87
C VAL A 183 8.07 2.53 13.25
N THR A 184 9.18 2.38 12.53
CA THR A 184 10.41 3.16 12.77
C THR A 184 10.35 4.54 12.10
N HIS A 185 9.74 4.65 10.91
CA HIS A 185 9.88 5.83 10.07
C HIS A 185 8.58 6.60 9.85
N MET A 186 7.42 6.00 10.10
CA MET A 186 6.16 6.75 10.03
C MET A 186 6.10 7.76 11.17
N LYS A 187 5.52 8.91 10.89
CA LYS A 187 5.31 9.98 11.87
C LYS A 187 4.30 9.58 12.93
N ASP A 188 4.46 10.19 14.09
CA ASP A 188 3.42 10.18 15.12
C ASP A 188 2.18 10.96 14.65
N GLU A 189 1.05 10.73 15.29
CA GLU A 189 -0.23 11.34 14.93
C GLU A 189 -0.14 12.88 14.97
N SER A 190 -0.57 13.48 13.86
CA SER A 190 -0.61 14.95 13.72
C SER A 190 -1.88 15.42 13.00
N GLY A 191 -3.05 15.04 13.48
CA GLY A 191 -4.30 15.49 12.85
C GLY A 191 -5.42 14.48 12.89
N ALA A 192 -6.16 14.36 11.77
CA ALA A 192 -7.33 13.51 11.69
C ALA A 192 -6.96 12.03 11.75
N ARG A 193 -7.67 11.27 12.58
CA ARG A 193 -7.51 9.80 12.72
C ARG A 193 -8.07 9.01 11.53
N THR A 194 -8.33 9.66 10.45
CA THR A 194 -8.66 9.06 9.14
C THR A 194 -7.42 8.80 8.29
N ARG A 195 -6.22 9.15 8.80
CA ARG A 195 -4.94 8.87 8.14
C ARG A 195 -4.11 7.90 8.97
N TRP A 196 -3.34 7.06 8.25
CA TRP A 196 -2.44 6.11 8.87
C TRP A 196 -1.16 6.80 9.34
N TYR A 197 -0.89 6.65 10.62
CA TYR A 197 0.31 7.10 11.31
C TYR A 197 1.00 5.92 12.00
N ARG A 198 2.05 6.19 12.75
CA ARG A 198 2.86 5.19 13.44
C ARG A 198 2.04 4.29 14.36
N SER A 199 1.08 4.81 15.12
CA SER A 199 0.23 3.98 15.99
C SER A 199 -0.64 3.02 15.20
N GLY A 200 -1.11 3.41 14.00
CA GLY A 200 -1.81 2.51 13.09
C GLY A 200 -0.92 1.37 12.60
N ALA A 201 0.35 1.68 12.25
CA ALA A 201 1.33 0.67 11.87
C ALA A 201 1.68 -0.28 13.04
N LEU A 202 1.81 0.24 14.26
CA LEU A 202 2.01 -0.56 15.47
C LEU A 202 0.81 -1.48 15.73
N ALA A 203 -0.42 -0.98 15.57
CA ALA A 203 -1.63 -1.79 15.74
C ALA A 203 -1.70 -2.93 14.71
N MET A 204 -1.35 -2.64 13.45
CA MET A 204 -1.26 -3.67 12.40
C MET A 204 -0.17 -4.69 12.70
N GLN A 205 1.01 -4.24 13.13
CA GLN A 205 2.11 -5.12 13.54
C GLN A 205 1.70 -6.03 14.69
N ALA A 206 1.04 -5.47 15.72
CA ALA A 206 0.56 -6.25 16.87
C ALA A 206 -0.43 -7.34 16.43
N ARG A 207 -1.40 -7.02 15.57
CA ARG A 207 -2.41 -7.98 15.09
C ARG A 207 -1.78 -9.08 14.25
N ILE A 208 -0.93 -8.74 13.30
CA ILE A 208 -0.28 -9.71 12.42
C ILE A 208 0.65 -10.61 13.23
N ALA A 209 1.47 -10.02 14.12
CA ALA A 209 2.38 -10.79 14.96
C ALA A 209 1.61 -11.72 15.92
N LEU A 210 0.55 -11.25 16.58
CA LEU A 210 -0.27 -12.10 17.45
C LEU A 210 -0.86 -13.28 16.70
N SER A 211 -1.44 -13.02 15.54
CA SER A 211 -2.05 -14.06 14.71
C SER A 211 -1.03 -15.08 14.22
N GLU A 212 0.14 -14.65 13.75
CA GLU A 212 1.19 -15.56 13.32
C GLU A 212 1.78 -16.35 14.49
N GLY A 213 1.97 -15.73 15.65
CA GLY A 213 2.40 -16.42 16.86
C GLY A 213 1.41 -17.52 17.26
N CYS A 214 0.12 -17.25 17.23
CA CYS A 214 -0.92 -18.25 17.46
C CYS A 214 -0.86 -19.36 16.40
N TRP A 215 -0.76 -18.99 15.12
CA TRP A 215 -0.64 -19.96 14.04
C TRP A 215 0.53 -20.93 14.27
N ARG A 216 1.73 -20.42 14.48
CA ARG A 216 2.93 -21.25 14.72
C ARG A 216 2.84 -22.11 15.98
N LYS A 217 2.19 -21.59 17.02
CA LYS A 217 2.01 -22.33 18.28
C LYS A 217 1.08 -23.53 18.14
N TYR A 218 0.00 -23.38 17.37
CA TYR A 218 -1.04 -24.41 17.25
C TYR A 218 -0.88 -25.32 16.03
N HIS A 219 0.01 -24.97 15.09
CA HIS A 219 0.34 -25.75 13.90
C HIS A 219 1.75 -26.33 14.00
N SER A 220 1.97 -27.23 14.97
CA SER A 220 3.27 -27.84 15.22
C SER A 220 3.76 -28.71 14.03
N GLU A 221 2.86 -29.18 13.18
CA GLU A 221 3.15 -29.91 11.95
C GLU A 221 3.99 -29.12 10.94
N LEU A 222 3.99 -27.78 11.04
CA LEU A 222 4.80 -26.92 10.19
C LEU A 222 6.27 -26.85 10.61
N GLY A 223 6.62 -27.36 11.80
CA GLY A 223 7.98 -27.33 12.31
C GLY A 223 8.51 -25.92 12.67
N LEU A 224 7.65 -24.93 12.78
CA LEU A 224 7.99 -23.54 13.11
C LEU A 224 7.94 -23.35 14.63
N ASN A 225 9.11 -23.33 15.30
CA ASN A 225 9.22 -23.34 16.76
C ASN A 225 9.51 -21.96 17.37
N ASP A 226 9.19 -20.88 16.67
CA ASP A 226 9.53 -19.51 17.03
C ASP A 226 8.31 -18.60 17.30
N ALA A 227 7.21 -19.18 17.75
CA ALA A 227 5.98 -18.46 18.09
C ALA A 227 6.21 -17.32 19.10
N ASP A 228 7.09 -17.55 20.09
CA ASP A 228 7.34 -16.59 21.17
C ASP A 228 7.90 -15.24 20.69
N ARG A 229 8.70 -15.23 19.62
CA ARG A 229 9.19 -13.96 19.06
C ARG A 229 8.05 -13.09 18.55
N PHE A 230 7.03 -13.69 17.95
CA PHE A 230 5.86 -12.98 17.46
C PHE A 230 4.98 -12.46 18.61
N PHE A 231 4.78 -13.26 19.66
CA PHE A 231 4.08 -12.79 20.85
C PHE A 231 4.79 -11.62 21.51
N LYS A 232 6.13 -11.66 21.53
CA LYS A 232 6.94 -10.54 22.03
C LYS A 232 6.73 -9.28 21.19
N VAL A 233 6.81 -9.39 19.86
CA VAL A 233 6.58 -8.27 18.95
C VAL A 233 5.18 -7.67 19.16
N ALA A 234 4.14 -8.52 19.25
CA ALA A 234 2.78 -8.08 19.49
C ALA A 234 2.65 -7.31 20.82
N ALA A 235 3.23 -7.85 21.89
CA ALA A 235 3.20 -7.20 23.21
C ALA A 235 3.96 -5.87 23.23
N ASP A 236 5.12 -5.80 22.59
CA ASP A 236 5.95 -4.59 22.53
C ASP A 236 5.27 -3.49 21.69
N ALA A 237 4.64 -3.85 20.57
CA ALA A 237 3.87 -2.92 19.75
C ALA A 237 2.66 -2.33 20.52
N CYS A 238 1.91 -3.18 21.23
CA CYS A 238 0.82 -2.72 22.10
C CYS A 238 1.31 -1.77 23.20
N LYS A 239 2.42 -2.12 23.86
CA LYS A 239 3.04 -1.23 24.88
C LYS A 239 3.49 0.10 24.29
N ALA A 240 4.04 0.09 23.07
CA ALA A 240 4.45 1.31 22.40
C ALA A 240 3.26 2.24 22.16
N ILE A 241 2.10 1.72 21.74
CA ILE A 241 0.86 2.50 21.59
C ILE A 241 0.40 3.06 22.94
N MET A 242 0.33 2.22 23.98
CA MET A 242 -0.08 2.65 25.33
C MET A 242 0.82 3.74 25.89
N ASN A 243 2.13 3.65 25.64
CA ASN A 243 3.11 4.62 26.15
C ASN A 243 3.03 5.98 25.44
N THR A 244 2.33 6.12 24.32
CA THR A 244 2.10 7.44 23.69
C THR A 244 1.22 8.33 24.56
N GLY A 245 0.34 7.75 25.39
CA GLY A 245 -0.67 8.48 26.16
C GLY A 245 -1.79 9.11 25.30
N ASN A 246 -1.81 8.84 24.00
CA ASN A 246 -2.79 9.42 23.07
C ASN A 246 -4.12 8.66 23.06
N TYR A 247 -4.15 7.46 23.63
CA TYR A 247 -5.27 6.54 23.57
C TYR A 247 -5.75 6.17 24.96
N GLU A 248 -7.08 5.99 25.08
CA GLU A 248 -7.75 5.70 26.35
C GLU A 248 -9.00 4.86 26.05
N LEU A 249 -9.26 3.84 26.87
CA LEU A 249 -10.46 3.05 26.72
C LEU A 249 -11.68 3.87 27.16
N SER A 250 -12.76 3.77 26.40
CA SER A 250 -14.06 4.33 26.76
C SER A 250 -14.62 3.56 27.95
N THR A 251 -14.90 4.21 29.05
CA THR A 251 -15.36 3.60 30.30
C THR A 251 -16.62 4.27 30.82
N GLY A 252 -17.38 3.55 31.63
CA GLY A 252 -18.63 4.02 32.22
C GLY A 252 -19.87 3.38 31.62
N GLU A 253 -21.02 3.62 32.27
CA GLU A 253 -22.30 3.10 31.80
C GLU A 253 -22.66 3.71 30.44
N GLY A 254 -23.06 2.86 29.49
CA GLY A 254 -23.40 3.28 28.12
C GLY A 254 -22.24 3.61 27.22
N ALA A 255 -20.98 3.58 27.70
CA ALA A 255 -19.80 3.94 26.88
C ALA A 255 -19.61 3.03 25.64
N TYR A 256 -19.86 1.73 25.81
CA TYR A 256 -19.80 0.76 24.71
C TYR A 256 -20.87 1.05 23.64
N GLU A 257 -22.13 1.29 24.07
CA GLU A 257 -23.21 1.64 23.15
C GLU A 257 -22.90 2.96 22.41
N ALA A 258 -22.43 3.98 23.13
CA ALA A 258 -22.07 5.26 22.54
C ALA A 258 -20.96 5.13 21.49
N LEU A 259 -20.00 4.22 21.68
CA LEU A 259 -18.93 3.97 20.73
C LEU A 259 -19.47 3.50 19.37
N PHE A 260 -20.48 2.61 19.37
CA PHE A 260 -21.04 2.05 18.14
C PHE A 260 -22.20 2.87 17.55
N ASN A 261 -22.83 3.75 18.35
CA ASN A 261 -23.90 4.63 17.88
C ASN A 261 -23.43 6.06 17.56
N SER A 262 -22.14 6.36 17.71
CA SER A 262 -21.60 7.67 17.43
C SER A 262 -21.58 7.94 15.92
N GLN A 263 -22.03 9.13 15.53
CA GLN A 263 -21.93 9.63 14.15
C GLN A 263 -20.56 10.28 13.85
N ASP A 264 -19.80 10.59 14.88
CA ASP A 264 -18.48 11.21 14.77
C ASP A 264 -17.53 10.60 15.81
N LEU A 265 -16.50 9.93 15.35
CA LEU A 265 -15.47 9.29 16.18
C LEU A 265 -14.19 10.14 16.29
N SER A 266 -14.13 11.33 15.71
CA SER A 266 -12.93 12.16 15.63
C SER A 266 -12.36 12.52 17.00
N SER A 267 -13.21 12.72 18.01
CA SER A 267 -12.81 13.04 19.38
C SER A 267 -12.64 11.82 20.29
N ASN A 268 -13.00 10.62 19.82
CA ASN A 268 -12.95 9.41 20.64
C ASN A 268 -11.52 8.90 20.74
N LYS A 269 -10.99 8.85 21.96
CA LYS A 269 -9.60 8.43 22.24
C LYS A 269 -9.35 6.94 22.08
N GLU A 270 -10.39 6.12 22.01
CA GLU A 270 -10.25 4.68 21.78
C GLU A 270 -9.92 4.36 20.32
N MET A 271 -10.27 5.27 19.39
CA MET A 271 -10.01 5.11 17.97
C MET A 271 -8.55 5.41 17.62
N ILE A 272 -7.84 4.43 17.06
CA ILE A 272 -6.50 4.60 16.46
C ILE A 272 -6.65 5.13 15.04
N ILE A 273 -7.53 4.51 14.26
CA ILE A 273 -7.88 4.92 12.90
C ILE A 273 -9.33 4.51 12.63
N PHE A 274 -10.05 5.32 11.88
CA PHE A 274 -11.40 5.02 11.41
C PHE A 274 -11.59 5.54 9.98
N GLU A 275 -12.54 4.96 9.27
CA GLU A 275 -12.99 5.43 7.97
C GLU A 275 -14.19 6.36 8.18
N ASP A 276 -14.13 7.57 7.60
CA ASP A 276 -15.18 8.57 7.69
C ASP A 276 -16.14 8.41 6.52
N TYR A 277 -17.43 8.35 6.83
CA TYR A 277 -18.52 8.26 5.87
C TYR A 277 -19.35 9.52 5.96
N SER A 278 -19.34 10.35 4.94
CA SER A 278 -20.17 11.53 4.88
C SER A 278 -20.89 11.66 3.54
N ASN A 279 -22.08 12.21 3.58
CA ASN A 279 -22.87 12.52 2.36
C ASN A 279 -22.13 13.54 1.47
N GLU A 280 -21.37 14.47 2.05
CA GLU A 280 -20.58 15.49 1.36
C GLU A 280 -19.44 14.87 0.54
N LEU A 281 -18.88 13.77 1.05
CA LEU A 281 -17.83 12.99 0.36
C LEU A 281 -18.41 11.97 -0.63
N GLY A 282 -19.74 11.89 -0.75
CA GLY A 282 -20.41 10.90 -1.59
C GLY A 282 -20.24 9.46 -1.10
N ARG A 283 -19.73 9.28 0.11
CA ARG A 283 -19.59 7.96 0.77
C ARG A 283 -20.76 7.73 1.70
N LYS A 284 -21.49 6.65 1.45
CA LYS A 284 -22.63 6.18 2.27
C LYS A 284 -22.28 4.82 2.86
N HIS A 285 -22.79 4.58 4.07
CA HIS A 285 -22.83 3.25 4.65
C HIS A 285 -23.69 2.30 3.83
#